data_7b9c9ec1aad9fe1a80bb713a722a4bb8
#
_entry.id   7b9c9ec1aad9fe1a80bb713a722a4bb8
#
_cell.length_a   1.000
_cell.length_b   1.000
_cell.length_c   1.000
_cell.angle_alpha   90.00
_cell.angle_beta   90.00
_cell.angle_gamma   90.00
#
_symmetry.space_group_name_H-M   'P 1'
#
loop_
_entity.id
_entity.type
_entity.pdbx_description
1 polymer ?
#
loop_
_entity_poly.entity_id
_entity_poly.type
_entity_poly.pdbx_seq_one_letter_code
_entity_poly.pdbx_strand_id
1 'polypeptide(L)'
;RTRQALDASGAQVVLLARAGQDLSRFGVRYSHLGFAYRQPDATQPGGSVWRVLHKLNPCGSAEAALYRQGLGDFFLDDLWRFEAAWVVPTPEVQKPLLALLQGGGPGPLSLHHKPYSIVSYAWSPTYQQSNQWAIETLALAMEPSIGAPGEPMVASRQRGQAWLQFKGYVPAALTIGP
;
A
#
# COMPACT_ATOMS: atom_id res chain seq x y z
N ARG A 1 -18.73 -7.92 -6.65
CA ARG A 1 -18.31 -7.29 -7.92
C ARG A 1 -16.77 -7.13 -7.98
N THR A 2 -16.13 -6.42 -7.04
CA THR A 2 -14.65 -6.22 -7.05
C THR A 2 -13.90 -7.54 -7.12
N ARG A 3 -14.25 -8.53 -6.28
CA ARG A 3 -13.63 -9.88 -6.32
C ARG A 3 -13.71 -10.50 -7.71
N GLN A 4 -14.87 -10.50 -8.34
CA GLN A 4 -15.07 -11.09 -9.67
C GLN A 4 -14.19 -10.40 -10.73
N ALA A 5 -14.10 -9.06 -10.66
CA ALA A 5 -13.27 -8.30 -11.59
C ALA A 5 -11.77 -8.57 -11.39
N LEU A 6 -11.31 -8.67 -10.13
CA LEU A 6 -9.95 -9.06 -9.81
C LEU A 6 -9.64 -10.50 -10.24
N ASP A 7 -10.59 -11.42 -10.02
CA ASP A 7 -10.45 -12.81 -10.49
C ASP A 7 -10.32 -12.89 -12.02
N ALA A 8 -11.13 -12.11 -12.73
CA ALA A 8 -11.12 -12.05 -14.21
C ALA A 8 -9.84 -11.40 -14.77
N SER A 9 -9.14 -10.57 -13.98
CA SER A 9 -7.89 -9.94 -14.43
C SER A 9 -6.71 -10.91 -14.53
N GLY A 10 -6.78 -12.08 -13.91
CA GLY A 10 -5.67 -13.03 -13.82
C GLY A 10 -4.52 -12.57 -12.93
N ALA A 11 -4.59 -11.39 -12.34
CA ALA A 11 -3.54 -10.83 -11.50
C ALA A 11 -3.34 -11.62 -10.20
N GLN A 12 -2.12 -11.68 -9.73
CA GLN A 12 -1.77 -12.24 -8.43
C GLN A 12 -1.67 -11.15 -7.34
N VAL A 13 -1.33 -9.94 -7.74
CA VAL A 13 -1.31 -8.75 -6.90
C VAL A 13 -1.69 -7.52 -7.70
N VAL A 14 -2.43 -6.61 -7.09
CA VAL A 14 -2.82 -5.31 -7.65
C VAL A 14 -2.65 -4.21 -6.60
N LEU A 15 -2.43 -2.99 -7.06
CA LEU A 15 -2.58 -1.80 -6.22
C LEU A 15 -4.06 -1.43 -6.24
N LEU A 16 -4.72 -1.56 -5.10
CA LEU A 16 -6.17 -1.36 -4.95
C LEU A 16 -6.45 -0.05 -4.21
N ALA A 17 -7.25 0.81 -4.79
CA ALA A 17 -7.67 2.08 -4.21
C ALA A 17 -9.18 2.09 -3.93
N ARG A 18 -9.58 2.82 -2.87
CA ARG A 18 -10.98 3.05 -2.49
C ARG A 18 -11.27 4.54 -2.28
N ALA A 19 -12.52 4.94 -2.48
CA ALA A 19 -13.02 6.28 -2.21
C ALA A 19 -13.45 6.38 -0.73
N GLY A 20 -12.49 6.40 0.20
CA GLY A 20 -12.74 6.42 1.65
C GLY A 20 -13.22 7.78 2.14
N GLN A 21 -12.63 8.88 1.66
CA GLN A 21 -12.98 10.24 2.04
C GLN A 21 -13.32 11.08 0.81
N ASP A 22 -14.15 12.10 0.98
CA ASP A 22 -14.43 13.08 -0.06
C ASP A 22 -13.24 14.03 -0.24
N LEU A 23 -12.48 13.80 -1.29
CA LEU A 23 -11.36 14.65 -1.72
C LEU A 23 -11.66 15.36 -3.06
N SER A 24 -12.93 15.44 -3.45
CA SER A 24 -13.35 16.03 -4.74
C SER A 24 -12.87 17.49 -4.89
N ARG A 25 -12.81 18.27 -3.79
CA ARG A 25 -12.27 19.64 -3.79
C ARG A 25 -10.80 19.73 -4.20
N PHE A 26 -10.05 18.62 -4.12
CA PHE A 26 -8.65 18.52 -4.55
C PHE A 26 -8.50 17.80 -5.90
N GLY A 27 -9.61 17.49 -6.58
CA GLY A 27 -9.59 16.72 -7.82
C GLY A 27 -9.17 15.24 -7.64
N VAL A 28 -9.16 14.73 -6.41
CA VAL A 28 -8.77 13.36 -6.07
C VAL A 28 -10.02 12.53 -5.82
N ARG A 29 -10.14 11.40 -6.54
CA ARG A 29 -11.28 10.49 -6.42
C ARG A 29 -11.07 9.40 -5.40
N TYR A 30 -9.85 8.88 -5.26
CA TYR A 30 -9.50 7.78 -4.37
C TYR A 30 -8.56 8.27 -3.29
N SER A 31 -8.96 8.13 -2.03
CA SER A 31 -8.24 8.66 -0.88
C SER A 31 -7.31 7.64 -0.20
N HIS A 32 -7.47 6.36 -0.50
CA HIS A 32 -6.75 5.30 0.22
C HIS A 32 -6.31 4.18 -0.72
N LEU A 33 -5.06 3.73 -0.54
CA LEU A 33 -4.39 2.69 -1.32
C LEU A 33 -3.96 1.53 -0.43
N GLY A 34 -4.09 0.31 -0.95
CA GLY A 34 -3.52 -0.90 -0.38
C GLY A 34 -3.07 -1.88 -1.47
N PHE A 35 -2.42 -2.96 -1.05
CA PHE A 35 -2.07 -4.07 -1.93
C PHE A 35 -3.11 -5.18 -1.77
N ALA A 36 -3.88 -5.46 -2.82
CA ALA A 36 -4.71 -6.66 -2.87
C ALA A 36 -3.93 -7.78 -3.55
N TYR A 37 -3.82 -8.93 -2.90
CA TYR A 37 -2.99 -10.03 -3.39
C TYR A 37 -3.61 -11.39 -3.07
N ARG A 38 -3.24 -12.40 -3.86
CA ARG A 38 -3.62 -13.79 -3.66
C ARG A 38 -2.82 -14.40 -2.51
N GLN A 39 -3.53 -14.95 -1.54
CA GLN A 39 -2.94 -15.76 -0.48
C GLN A 39 -3.51 -17.17 -0.57
N PRO A 40 -2.69 -18.23 -0.39
CA PRO A 40 -3.21 -19.59 -0.30
C PRO A 40 -4.34 -19.68 0.74
N ASP A 41 -5.40 -20.36 0.39
CA ASP A 41 -6.53 -20.59 1.30
C ASP A 41 -6.24 -21.82 2.16
N ALA A 42 -6.05 -21.60 3.46
CA ALA A 42 -5.79 -22.69 4.40
C ALA A 42 -6.96 -23.70 4.52
N THR A 43 -8.17 -23.30 4.09
CA THR A 43 -9.38 -24.14 4.18
C THR A 43 -9.65 -24.95 2.93
N GLN A 44 -9.00 -24.62 1.80
CA GLN A 44 -9.21 -25.28 0.51
C GLN A 44 -7.87 -25.56 -0.17
N PRO A 45 -7.40 -26.81 -0.19
CA PRO A 45 -6.16 -27.17 -0.89
C PRO A 45 -6.18 -26.69 -2.36
N GLY A 46 -5.14 -25.96 -2.76
CA GLY A 46 -5.04 -25.37 -4.10
C GLY A 46 -5.90 -24.11 -4.33
N GLY A 47 -6.72 -23.74 -3.35
CA GLY A 47 -7.50 -22.49 -3.38
C GLY A 47 -6.69 -21.26 -3.00
N SER A 48 -7.21 -20.10 -3.33
CA SER A 48 -6.64 -18.82 -2.89
C SER A 48 -7.73 -17.81 -2.55
N VAL A 49 -7.41 -16.91 -1.62
CA VAL A 49 -8.27 -15.80 -1.22
C VAL A 49 -7.56 -14.48 -1.46
N TRP A 50 -8.33 -13.45 -1.77
CA TRP A 50 -7.82 -12.09 -1.81
C TRP A 50 -7.65 -11.54 -0.40
N ARG A 51 -6.46 -11.03 -0.11
CA ARG A 51 -6.17 -10.24 1.08
C ARG A 51 -5.74 -8.85 0.66
N VAL A 52 -6.08 -7.86 1.49
CA VAL A 52 -5.63 -6.48 1.31
C VAL A 52 -4.73 -6.13 2.48
N LEU A 53 -3.48 -5.77 2.16
CA LEU A 53 -2.55 -5.21 3.14
C LEU A 53 -2.49 -3.71 2.92
N HIS A 54 -2.78 -2.95 3.97
CA HIS A 54 -2.79 -1.50 3.92
C HIS A 54 -2.46 -0.90 5.28
N LYS A 55 -2.14 0.39 5.28
CA LYS A 55 -1.81 1.14 6.50
C LYS A 55 -2.99 2.03 6.87
N LEU A 56 -3.42 1.95 8.12
CA LEU A 56 -4.47 2.81 8.67
C LEU A 56 -4.01 3.51 9.93
N ASN A 57 -4.52 4.72 10.11
CA ASN A 57 -4.42 5.51 11.32
C ASN A 57 -5.78 5.50 12.02
N PRO A 58 -5.91 4.98 13.25
CA PRO A 58 -7.13 5.09 14.03
C PRO A 58 -7.48 6.56 14.31
N CYS A 59 -8.76 6.91 14.27
CA CYS A 59 -9.22 8.26 14.57
C CYS A 59 -8.67 8.76 15.92
N GLY A 60 -8.13 9.99 15.92
CA GLY A 60 -7.54 10.61 17.11
C GLY A 60 -6.15 10.11 17.51
N SER A 61 -5.54 9.19 16.74
CA SER A 61 -4.19 8.70 17.00
C SER A 61 -3.16 9.40 16.11
N ALA A 62 -1.98 9.68 16.66
CA ALA A 62 -0.80 10.10 15.92
C ALA A 62 0.02 8.92 15.37
N GLU A 63 -0.46 7.70 15.54
CA GLU A 63 0.20 6.48 15.08
C GLU A 63 -0.68 5.71 14.11
N ALA A 64 -0.06 4.94 13.23
CA ALA A 64 -0.74 4.05 12.29
C ALA A 64 -0.21 2.62 12.41
N ALA A 65 -1.01 1.67 11.95
CA ALA A 65 -0.66 0.26 11.90
C ALA A 65 -0.95 -0.34 10.52
N LEU A 66 -0.36 -1.50 10.24
CA LEU A 66 -0.66 -2.29 9.06
C LEU A 66 -1.78 -3.29 9.36
N TYR A 67 -2.74 -3.36 8.47
CA TYR A 67 -3.89 -4.26 8.54
C TYR A 67 -3.88 -5.19 7.34
N ARG A 68 -4.05 -6.49 7.62
CA ARG A 68 -4.27 -7.52 6.61
C ARG A 68 -5.70 -7.99 6.72
N GLN A 69 -6.52 -7.57 5.78
CA GLN A 69 -7.98 -7.77 5.80
C GLN A 69 -8.46 -8.54 4.56
N GLY A 70 -9.67 -9.06 4.63
CA GLY A 70 -10.41 -9.51 3.45
C GLY A 70 -10.88 -8.33 2.59
N LEU A 71 -11.25 -8.60 1.33
CA LEU A 71 -11.85 -7.55 0.48
C LEU A 71 -13.13 -6.96 1.08
N GLY A 72 -13.93 -7.77 1.78
CA GLY A 72 -15.13 -7.29 2.47
C GLY A 72 -14.79 -6.23 3.49
N ASP A 73 -13.91 -6.55 4.43
CA ASP A 73 -13.50 -5.65 5.51
C ASP A 73 -12.87 -4.36 4.97
N PHE A 74 -12.08 -4.47 3.89
CA PHE A 74 -11.49 -3.30 3.24
C PHE A 74 -12.54 -2.31 2.72
N PHE A 75 -13.74 -2.77 2.35
CA PHE A 75 -14.84 -1.95 1.85
C PHE A 75 -15.98 -1.73 2.85
N LEU A 76 -15.93 -2.34 4.05
CA LEU A 76 -16.94 -2.15 5.10
C LEU A 76 -16.62 -1.00 6.07
N ASP A 77 -15.54 -0.31 5.85
CA ASP A 77 -15.21 0.94 6.53
C ASP A 77 -16.15 2.08 6.06
N ASP A 78 -16.25 3.17 6.82
CA ASP A 78 -17.12 4.30 6.48
C ASP A 78 -16.63 5.01 5.21
N LEU A 79 -17.10 4.55 4.06
CA LEU A 79 -16.68 5.04 2.75
C LEU A 79 -17.57 6.19 2.28
N TRP A 80 -16.94 7.22 1.74
CA TRP A 80 -17.66 8.26 1.00
C TRP A 80 -18.43 7.70 -0.22
N ARG A 81 -17.80 6.74 -0.94
CA ARG A 81 -18.45 6.01 -2.05
C ARG A 81 -17.97 4.55 -2.12
N PHE A 82 -18.86 3.64 -2.44
CA PHE A 82 -18.52 2.23 -2.72
C PHE A 82 -17.89 2.07 -4.11
N GLU A 83 -16.77 2.72 -4.31
CA GLU A 83 -16.01 2.70 -5.54
C GLU A 83 -14.59 2.19 -5.29
N ALA A 84 -14.08 1.45 -6.28
CA ALA A 84 -12.71 0.98 -6.31
C ALA A 84 -12.07 1.24 -7.67
N ALA A 85 -10.77 1.51 -7.65
CA ALA A 85 -9.91 1.42 -8.82
C ALA A 85 -8.73 0.52 -8.50
N TRP A 86 -8.14 -0.10 -9.50
CA TRP A 86 -6.91 -0.86 -9.31
C TRP A 86 -6.00 -0.74 -10.52
N VAL A 87 -4.72 -0.89 -10.25
CA VAL A 87 -3.67 -1.03 -11.26
C VAL A 87 -3.15 -2.45 -11.19
N VAL A 88 -3.13 -3.14 -12.33
CA VAL A 88 -2.47 -4.44 -12.48
C VAL A 88 -1.03 -4.18 -12.90
N PRO A 89 -0.04 -4.41 -12.04
CA PRO A 89 1.37 -4.28 -12.42
C PRO A 89 1.76 -5.33 -13.46
N THR A 90 2.88 -5.11 -14.15
CA THR A 90 3.44 -6.14 -15.02
C THR A 90 3.88 -7.36 -14.23
N PRO A 91 4.02 -8.55 -14.84
CA PRO A 91 4.45 -9.77 -14.15
C PRO A 91 5.78 -9.61 -13.42
N GLU A 92 6.71 -8.82 -13.95
CA GLU A 92 8.03 -8.53 -13.37
C GLU A 92 7.90 -7.77 -12.04
N VAL A 93 6.86 -6.95 -11.87
CA VAL A 93 6.55 -6.24 -10.64
C VAL A 93 5.70 -7.10 -9.71
N GLN A 94 4.73 -7.83 -10.24
CA GLN A 94 3.85 -8.67 -9.43
C GLN A 94 4.63 -9.75 -8.67
N LYS A 95 5.58 -10.41 -9.31
CA LYS A 95 6.31 -11.54 -8.72
C LYS A 95 7.07 -11.17 -7.43
N PRO A 96 7.98 -10.18 -7.41
CA PRO A 96 8.68 -9.80 -6.19
C PRO A 96 7.74 -9.14 -5.16
N LEU A 97 6.74 -8.38 -5.59
CA LEU A 97 5.77 -7.77 -4.69
C LEU A 97 4.92 -8.85 -3.97
N LEU A 98 4.42 -9.84 -4.69
CA LEU A 98 3.67 -10.96 -4.12
C LEU A 98 4.52 -11.73 -3.09
N ALA A 99 5.77 -12.04 -3.42
CA ALA A 99 6.69 -12.74 -2.51
C ALA A 99 6.89 -11.95 -1.21
N LEU A 100 7.10 -10.63 -1.31
CA LEU A 100 7.23 -9.77 -0.15
C LEU A 100 5.95 -9.75 0.71
N LEU A 101 4.78 -9.60 0.08
CA LEU A 101 3.49 -9.54 0.78
C LEU A 101 3.10 -10.87 1.46
N GLN A 102 3.54 -12.00 0.90
CA GLN A 102 3.34 -13.33 1.46
C GLN A 102 4.36 -13.70 2.55
N GLY A 103 5.27 -12.81 2.89
CA GLY A 103 6.25 -12.97 3.96
C GLY A 103 7.64 -13.38 3.49
N GLY A 104 7.94 -13.23 2.19
CA GLY A 104 9.29 -13.40 1.65
C GLY A 104 10.20 -12.21 1.96
N GLY A 105 11.49 -12.48 2.20
CA GLY A 105 12.51 -11.44 2.42
C GLY A 105 12.27 -10.58 3.68
N PRO A 106 12.58 -9.27 3.62
CA PRO A 106 12.46 -8.36 4.76
C PRO A 106 11.02 -8.12 5.22
N GLY A 107 10.03 -8.50 4.39
CA GLY A 107 8.62 -8.40 4.68
C GLY A 107 8.05 -6.96 4.66
N PRO A 108 6.72 -6.84 4.66
CA PRO A 108 6.06 -5.54 4.49
C PRO A 108 6.16 -4.62 5.72
N LEU A 109 6.54 -5.18 6.88
CA LEU A 109 6.73 -4.40 8.12
C LEU A 109 8.05 -3.64 8.16
N SER A 110 9.05 -4.03 7.36
CA SER A 110 10.42 -3.48 7.45
C SER A 110 10.51 -1.98 7.18
N LEU A 111 9.58 -1.42 6.39
CA LEU A 111 9.50 0.02 6.13
C LEU A 111 8.32 0.69 6.86
N HIS A 112 7.64 -0.02 7.77
CA HIS A 112 6.52 0.54 8.51
C HIS A 112 7.00 1.49 9.61
N HIS A 113 6.65 2.76 9.49
CA HIS A 113 6.91 3.78 10.51
C HIS A 113 5.60 4.19 11.19
N LYS A 114 5.50 3.96 12.50
CA LYS A 114 4.27 4.21 13.27
C LYS A 114 3.83 5.68 13.26
N PRO A 115 4.73 6.68 13.51
CA PRO A 115 4.34 8.08 13.50
C PRO A 115 3.66 8.45 12.19
N TYR A 116 2.43 8.98 12.30
CA TYR A 116 1.56 9.25 11.18
C TYR A 116 1.19 10.72 11.09
N SER A 117 1.16 11.26 9.89
CA SER A 117 0.54 12.54 9.59
C SER A 117 -0.08 12.47 8.19
N ILE A 118 -1.35 12.85 8.08
CA ILE A 118 -2.06 12.87 6.79
C ILE A 118 -1.46 13.89 5.82
N VAL A 119 -0.83 14.94 6.35
CA VAL A 119 -0.15 15.99 5.59
C VAL A 119 1.35 15.73 5.43
N SER A 120 1.83 14.53 5.80
CA SER A 120 3.22 14.16 5.57
C SER A 120 3.53 14.22 4.08
N TYR A 121 4.58 14.95 3.73
CA TYR A 121 5.03 15.00 2.34
C TYR A 121 5.81 13.72 1.97
N ALA A 122 5.87 13.42 0.69
CA ALA A 122 6.31 12.12 0.17
C ALA A 122 7.74 11.70 0.58
N TRP A 123 8.60 12.65 0.90
CA TRP A 123 10.01 12.41 1.27
C TRP A 123 10.29 12.64 2.76
N SER A 124 9.24 12.66 3.59
CA SER A 124 9.38 12.85 5.03
C SER A 124 9.97 11.61 5.71
N PRO A 125 11.07 11.73 6.48
CA PRO A 125 11.58 10.65 7.31
C PRO A 125 10.84 10.59 8.66
N THR A 126 10.26 11.71 9.13
CA THR A 126 9.68 11.87 10.47
C THR A 126 8.31 11.20 10.60
N TYR A 127 7.48 11.33 9.55
CA TYR A 127 6.14 10.75 9.49
C TYR A 127 6.00 9.88 8.25
N GLN A 128 4.99 9.03 8.26
CA GLN A 128 4.67 8.19 7.11
C GLN A 128 3.16 8.05 6.98
N GLN A 129 2.58 8.69 5.97
CA GLN A 129 1.17 8.48 5.63
C GLN A 129 0.96 7.14 4.89
N SER A 130 -0.29 6.73 4.74
CA SER A 130 -0.64 5.40 4.22
C SER A 130 -0.12 5.13 2.80
N ASN A 131 -0.28 6.08 1.88
CA ASN A 131 0.16 5.92 0.50
C ASN A 131 1.69 5.98 0.37
N GLN A 132 2.36 6.75 1.26
CA GLN A 132 3.82 6.79 1.34
C GLN A 132 4.38 5.42 1.72
N TRP A 133 3.80 4.75 2.73
CA TRP A 133 4.19 3.38 3.06
C TRP A 133 4.02 2.43 1.87
N ALA A 134 2.92 2.53 1.14
CA ALA A 134 2.67 1.64 0.01
C ALA A 134 3.72 1.81 -1.10
N ILE A 135 4.03 3.06 -1.49
CA ILE A 135 5.01 3.29 -2.56
C ILE A 135 6.45 2.94 -2.13
N GLU A 136 6.82 3.19 -0.86
CA GLU A 136 8.11 2.77 -0.30
C GLU A 136 8.21 1.23 -0.25
N THR A 137 7.12 0.53 0.08
CA THR A 137 7.04 -0.95 0.08
C THR A 137 7.16 -1.51 -1.34
N LEU A 138 6.58 -0.86 -2.33
CA LEU A 138 6.77 -1.22 -3.73
C LEU A 138 8.25 -1.08 -4.14
N ALA A 139 8.92 0.00 -3.74
CA ALA A 139 10.34 0.20 -3.98
C ALA A 139 11.18 -0.94 -3.37
N LEU A 140 10.87 -1.32 -2.12
CA LEU A 140 11.55 -2.44 -1.45
C LEU A 140 11.35 -3.77 -2.20
N ALA A 141 10.16 -4.03 -2.72
CA ALA A 141 9.88 -5.24 -3.50
C ALA A 141 10.74 -5.30 -4.78
N MET A 142 10.97 -4.14 -5.41
CA MET A 142 11.73 -4.02 -6.65
C MET A 142 13.24 -3.98 -6.43
N GLU A 143 13.70 -3.49 -5.27
CA GLU A 143 15.10 -3.35 -4.88
C GLU A 143 15.31 -3.82 -3.42
N PRO A 144 15.50 -5.12 -3.20
CA PRO A 144 15.62 -5.69 -1.86
C PRO A 144 16.77 -5.11 -1.02
N SER A 145 17.81 -4.56 -1.64
CA SER A 145 18.93 -3.92 -0.93
C SER A 145 18.51 -2.67 -0.13
N ILE A 146 17.33 -2.11 -0.41
CA ILE A 146 16.73 -1.04 0.38
C ILE A 146 16.56 -1.45 1.85
N GLY A 147 16.14 -2.70 2.09
CA GLY A 147 15.92 -3.26 3.42
C GLY A 147 17.06 -4.14 3.90
N ALA A 148 18.30 -3.75 3.71
CA ALA A 148 19.46 -4.55 4.11
C ALA A 148 19.42 -4.94 5.59
N PRO A 149 19.77 -6.19 5.96
CA PRO A 149 19.74 -6.66 7.34
C PRO A 149 20.60 -5.77 8.26
N GLY A 150 20.05 -5.46 9.45
CA GLY A 150 20.74 -4.66 10.45
C GLY A 150 20.67 -3.14 10.25
N GLU A 151 20.09 -2.70 9.15
CA GLU A 151 19.92 -1.27 8.90
C GLU A 151 18.72 -0.67 9.65
N PRO A 152 18.84 0.55 10.19
CA PRO A 152 17.70 1.24 10.78
C PRO A 152 16.58 1.46 9.75
N MET A 153 15.33 1.27 10.16
CA MET A 153 14.14 1.44 9.30
C MET A 153 14.11 2.82 8.62
N VAL A 154 14.50 3.89 9.32
CA VAL A 154 14.55 5.25 8.73
C VAL A 154 15.55 5.32 7.58
N ALA A 155 16.73 4.72 7.70
CA ALA A 155 17.73 4.67 6.63
C ALA A 155 17.22 3.87 5.44
N SER A 156 16.54 2.75 5.68
CA SER A 156 15.89 1.95 4.62
C SER A 156 14.81 2.75 3.91
N ARG A 157 13.97 3.49 4.62
CA ARG A 157 12.97 4.38 4.01
C ARG A 157 13.62 5.45 3.13
N GLN A 158 14.68 6.11 3.61
CA GLN A 158 15.41 7.12 2.83
C GLN A 158 16.00 6.53 1.56
N ARG A 159 16.55 5.31 1.60
CA ARG A 159 17.01 4.62 0.37
C ARG A 159 15.86 4.31 -0.59
N GLY A 160 14.71 3.87 -0.06
CA GLY A 160 13.51 3.64 -0.86
C GLY A 160 13.02 4.93 -1.55
N GLN A 161 13.01 6.04 -0.83
CA GLN A 161 12.67 7.35 -1.37
C GLN A 161 13.66 7.81 -2.45
N ALA A 162 14.97 7.63 -2.21
CA ALA A 162 16.00 7.95 -3.21
C ALA A 162 15.86 7.09 -4.47
N TRP A 163 15.57 5.79 -4.31
CA TRP A 163 15.30 4.90 -5.43
C TRP A 163 14.07 5.32 -6.24
N LEU A 164 12.97 5.71 -5.57
CA LEU A 164 11.76 6.22 -6.22
C LEU A 164 12.05 7.50 -7.03
N GLN A 165 12.81 8.43 -6.45
CA GLN A 165 13.25 9.65 -7.15
C GLN A 165 14.09 9.31 -8.38
N PHE A 166 15.03 8.39 -8.24
CA PHE A 166 15.87 7.92 -9.36
C PHE A 166 15.02 7.28 -10.47
N LYS A 167 13.93 6.57 -10.11
CA LYS A 167 12.97 6.01 -11.08
C LYS A 167 11.98 7.02 -11.65
N GLY A 168 12.10 8.29 -11.28
CA GLY A 168 11.25 9.35 -11.80
C GLY A 168 9.86 9.41 -11.17
N TYR A 169 9.66 8.82 -9.98
CA TYR A 169 8.38 8.95 -9.28
C TYR A 169 8.15 10.40 -8.85
N VAL A 170 7.03 10.94 -9.29
CA VAL A 170 6.58 12.30 -8.92
C VAL A 170 5.30 12.17 -8.10
N PRO A 171 5.34 12.46 -6.79
CA PRO A 171 4.15 12.41 -5.96
C PRO A 171 3.16 13.51 -6.35
N ALA A 172 1.85 13.20 -6.30
CA ALA A 172 0.83 14.22 -6.45
C ALA A 172 0.88 15.20 -5.27
N ALA A 173 0.96 16.49 -5.57
CA ALA A 173 0.88 17.56 -4.57
C ALA A 173 -0.58 18.03 -4.43
N LEU A 174 -1.09 18.05 -3.20
CA LEU A 174 -2.38 18.63 -2.87
C LEU A 174 -2.15 19.99 -2.21
N THR A 175 -2.75 21.04 -2.75
CA THR A 175 -2.74 22.35 -2.10
C THR A 175 -3.85 22.37 -1.05
N ILE A 176 -3.46 22.39 0.21
CA ILE A 176 -4.36 22.54 1.34
C ILE A 176 -4.42 24.02 1.64
N GLY A 177 -5.54 24.67 1.27
CA GLY A 177 -5.80 26.06 1.61
C GLY A 177 -6.07 26.24 3.12
N PRO A 178 -6.00 27.48 3.63
CA PRO A 178 -6.36 27.80 5.00
C PRO A 178 -7.84 27.53 5.28
#